data_394edb8c932f6ae5d75cda05d81443da
#
_entry.id   394edb8c932f6ae5d75cda05d81443da
#
_cell.length_a   1.000
_cell.length_b   1.000
_cell.length_c   1.000
_cell.angle_alpha   90.00
_cell.angle_beta   90.00
_cell.angle_gamma   90.00
#
_symmetry.space_group_name_H-M   'P 1'
#
loop_
_entity.id
_entity.type
_entity.pdbx_description
1 polymer ?
#
loop_
_entity_poly.entity_id
_entity_poly.type
_entity_poly.pdbx_seq_one_letter_code
_entity_poly.pdbx_strand_id
1 'polypeptide(L)'
;MSTELTHQPEVVTLTALESITRGEIDVQIATAHKFPRSMTTFKRRAIEMATLDEETAASCLYSRPVGGGKFAEGLSVRTAEIVGACYGNLRVGAMIIEQTERYVTARGMAHDLESNFASSCEVIESTVKKDGTPYDERMRVVIAKACLAKARRDATFQVVPKALCKPIEAAAKSVALGDASTLASRRDA
;
A
#
# COMPACT_ATOMS: atom_id res chain seq x y z
N MET A 1 -44.74 -34.91 15.47
CA MET A 1 -43.54 -34.28 16.02
C MET A 1 -42.49 -34.25 14.92
N SER A 2 -42.40 -33.13 14.24
CA SER A 2 -41.42 -32.94 13.14
C SER A 2 -40.15 -32.36 13.74
N THR A 3 -39.06 -33.10 13.64
CA THR A 3 -37.74 -32.68 14.06
C THR A 3 -37.17 -31.78 12.96
N GLU A 4 -37.16 -30.47 13.16
CA GLU A 4 -36.45 -29.54 12.31
C GLU A 4 -34.93 -29.76 12.47
N LEU A 5 -34.31 -30.23 11.41
CA LEU A 5 -32.86 -30.25 11.25
C LEU A 5 -32.39 -28.80 11.05
N THR A 6 -31.92 -28.16 12.11
CA THR A 6 -31.24 -26.88 12.03
C THR A 6 -29.95 -27.08 11.27
N HIS A 7 -29.93 -26.68 10.01
CA HIS A 7 -28.77 -26.65 9.16
C HIS A 7 -27.85 -25.52 9.65
N GLN A 8 -26.62 -25.85 10.08
CA GLN A 8 -25.57 -24.85 10.40
C GLN A 8 -24.52 -24.84 9.30
N PRO A 9 -24.75 -24.13 8.18
CA PRO A 9 -23.76 -24.09 7.08
C PRO A 9 -22.60 -23.11 7.33
N GLU A 10 -22.75 -22.12 8.22
CA GLU A 10 -21.78 -21.02 8.37
C GLU A 10 -20.44 -21.45 8.97
N VAL A 11 -20.43 -22.28 9.99
CA VAL A 11 -19.19 -22.68 10.70
C VAL A 11 -18.28 -23.53 9.82
N VAL A 12 -18.85 -24.42 9.02
CA VAL A 12 -18.09 -25.29 8.11
C VAL A 12 -17.42 -24.47 6.99
N THR A 13 -18.10 -23.45 6.48
CA THR A 13 -17.58 -22.60 5.39
C THR A 13 -16.43 -21.73 5.86
N LEU A 14 -16.51 -21.13 7.06
CA LEU A 14 -15.41 -20.32 7.63
C LEU A 14 -14.17 -21.17 7.89
N THR A 15 -14.31 -22.35 8.48
CA THR A 15 -13.20 -23.27 8.75
C THR A 15 -12.54 -23.74 7.46
N ALA A 16 -13.31 -24.01 6.40
CA ALA A 16 -12.76 -24.39 5.09
C ALA A 16 -11.96 -23.25 4.45
N LEU A 17 -12.49 -22.01 4.48
CA LEU A 17 -11.79 -20.82 3.98
C LEU A 17 -10.50 -20.54 4.76
N GLU A 18 -10.52 -20.64 6.07
CA GLU A 18 -9.33 -20.48 6.91
C GLU A 18 -8.27 -21.54 6.60
N SER A 19 -8.67 -22.79 6.38
CA SER A 19 -7.76 -23.88 6.01
C SER A 19 -7.12 -23.66 4.64
N ILE A 20 -7.90 -23.19 3.65
CA ILE A 20 -7.40 -22.84 2.32
C ILE A 20 -6.39 -21.68 2.42
N THR A 21 -6.75 -20.60 3.13
CA THR A 21 -5.88 -19.43 3.30
C THR A 21 -4.57 -19.82 4.00
N ARG A 22 -4.61 -20.67 5.02
CA ARG A 22 -3.41 -21.20 5.69
C ARG A 22 -2.55 -22.01 4.74
N GLY A 23 -3.14 -22.94 3.98
CA GLY A 23 -2.42 -23.74 3.00
C GLY A 23 -1.77 -22.89 1.90
N GLU A 24 -2.42 -21.84 1.42
CA GLU A 24 -1.84 -20.89 0.48
C GLU A 24 -0.62 -20.17 1.06
N ILE A 25 -0.69 -19.71 2.30
CA ILE A 25 0.42 -19.02 2.97
C ILE A 25 1.61 -19.98 3.16
N ASP A 26 1.36 -21.20 3.59
CA ASP A 26 2.41 -22.22 3.79
C ASP A 26 3.14 -22.52 2.47
N VAL A 27 2.41 -22.67 1.37
CA VAL A 27 2.99 -22.86 0.03
C VAL A 27 3.80 -21.63 -0.41
N GLN A 28 3.32 -20.43 -0.15
CA GLN A 28 4.04 -19.19 -0.47
C GLN A 28 5.33 -19.06 0.34
N ILE A 29 5.32 -19.39 1.64
CA ILE A 29 6.51 -19.39 2.50
C ILE A 29 7.53 -20.43 2.00
N ALA A 30 7.07 -21.64 1.71
CA ALA A 30 7.96 -22.70 1.18
C ALA A 30 8.58 -22.28 -0.16
N THR A 31 7.80 -21.62 -1.03
CA THR A 31 8.28 -21.09 -2.31
C THR A 31 9.28 -19.94 -2.10
N ALA A 32 9.04 -19.05 -1.14
CA ALA A 32 9.94 -17.95 -0.81
C ALA A 32 11.31 -18.45 -0.32
N HIS A 33 11.32 -19.49 0.51
CA HIS A 33 12.57 -20.12 0.98
C HIS A 33 13.32 -20.85 -0.15
N LYS A 34 12.59 -21.44 -1.10
CA LYS A 34 13.20 -22.10 -2.27
C LYS A 34 13.78 -21.09 -3.27
N PHE A 35 13.17 -19.92 -3.40
CA PHE A 35 13.56 -18.87 -4.33
C PHE A 35 13.74 -17.55 -3.57
N PRO A 36 14.81 -17.43 -2.75
CA PRO A 36 15.02 -16.22 -1.96
C PRO A 36 15.27 -15.00 -2.82
N ARG A 37 14.87 -13.83 -2.32
CA ARG A 37 15.05 -12.57 -3.02
C ARG A 37 16.52 -12.18 -3.13
N SER A 38 16.84 -11.42 -4.17
CA SER A 38 18.12 -10.75 -4.31
C SER A 38 17.97 -9.26 -4.03
N MET A 39 18.65 -8.76 -3.01
CA MET A 39 18.62 -7.33 -2.65
C MET A 39 19.21 -6.46 -3.76
N THR A 40 20.20 -6.94 -4.49
CA THR A 40 20.77 -6.24 -5.65
C THR A 40 19.77 -6.13 -6.78
N THR A 41 19.07 -7.22 -7.10
CA THR A 41 18.02 -7.24 -8.11
C THR A 41 16.84 -6.35 -7.70
N PHE A 42 16.40 -6.43 -6.46
CA PHE A 42 15.37 -5.56 -5.92
C PHE A 42 15.70 -4.09 -6.12
N LYS A 43 16.87 -3.65 -5.61
CA LYS A 43 17.29 -2.24 -5.68
C LYS A 43 17.35 -1.75 -7.14
N ARG A 44 17.98 -2.51 -8.03
CA ARG A 44 18.10 -2.15 -9.43
C ARG A 44 16.72 -2.00 -10.09
N ARG A 45 15.86 -3.03 -9.99
CA ARG A 45 14.54 -3.02 -10.62
C ARG A 45 13.62 -1.94 -10.06
N ALA A 46 13.65 -1.71 -8.74
CA ALA A 46 12.82 -0.68 -8.13
C ALA A 46 13.25 0.73 -8.55
N ILE A 47 14.55 0.99 -8.68
CA ILE A 47 15.06 2.27 -9.22
C ILE A 47 14.67 2.41 -10.69
N GLU A 48 14.91 1.39 -11.54
CA GLU A 48 14.53 1.40 -12.95
C GLU A 48 13.04 1.73 -13.14
N MET A 49 12.15 1.10 -12.37
CA MET A 49 10.72 1.36 -12.44
C MET A 49 10.34 2.75 -11.93
N ALA A 50 10.96 3.22 -10.84
CA ALA A 50 10.66 4.53 -10.26
C ALA A 50 11.20 5.70 -11.09
N THR A 51 12.12 5.45 -12.00
CA THR A 51 12.77 6.46 -12.85
C THR A 51 12.54 6.25 -14.34
N LEU A 52 11.47 5.50 -14.69
CA LEU A 52 11.11 5.16 -16.08
C LEU A 52 10.94 6.41 -16.94
N ASP A 53 10.27 7.41 -16.39
CA ASP A 53 10.07 8.74 -16.96
C ASP A 53 9.83 9.75 -15.82
N GLU A 54 9.77 11.04 -16.17
CA GLU A 54 9.60 12.13 -15.23
C GLU A 54 8.24 12.09 -14.50
N GLU A 55 7.16 11.72 -15.19
CA GLU A 55 5.82 11.61 -14.63
C GLU A 55 5.77 10.48 -13.58
N THR A 56 6.33 9.34 -13.92
CA THR A 56 6.45 8.19 -13.00
C THR A 56 7.27 8.58 -11.78
N ALA A 57 8.41 9.22 -11.96
CA ALA A 57 9.28 9.65 -10.87
C ALA A 57 8.58 10.66 -9.95
N ALA A 58 7.89 11.65 -10.50
CA ALA A 58 7.10 12.61 -9.74
C ALA A 58 5.97 11.93 -8.97
N SER A 59 5.28 10.94 -9.58
CA SER A 59 4.21 10.18 -8.94
C SER A 59 4.68 9.30 -7.76
N CYS A 60 5.97 8.98 -7.70
CA CYS A 60 6.58 8.23 -6.59
C CYS A 60 6.63 9.00 -5.28
N LEU A 61 6.48 10.31 -5.32
CA LEU A 61 6.59 11.20 -4.17
C LEU A 61 5.24 11.87 -3.88
N TYR A 62 5.01 12.19 -2.62
CA TYR A 62 3.91 13.08 -2.28
C TYR A 62 4.43 14.26 -1.45
N SER A 63 3.81 15.41 -1.65
CA SER A 63 3.96 16.59 -0.82
C SER A 63 2.57 17.13 -0.52
N ARG A 64 2.24 17.30 0.76
CA ARG A 64 0.92 17.75 1.21
C ARG A 64 1.06 18.84 2.27
N PRO A 65 0.39 19.99 2.13
CA PRO A 65 0.41 21.02 3.15
C PRO A 65 -0.27 20.51 4.45
N VAL A 66 0.39 20.72 5.59
CA VAL A 66 -0.10 20.31 6.92
C VAL A 66 -0.40 21.50 7.84
N GLY A 67 -0.44 22.71 7.28
CA GLY A 67 -0.65 23.95 8.02
C GLY A 67 0.65 24.64 8.43
N GLY A 68 0.56 25.95 8.77
CA GLY A 68 1.71 26.72 9.19
C GLY A 68 2.85 26.83 8.15
N GLY A 69 2.53 26.75 6.86
CA GLY A 69 3.53 26.79 5.78
C GLY A 69 4.40 25.52 5.68
N LYS A 70 4.07 24.47 6.44
CA LYS A 70 4.82 23.19 6.42
C LYS A 70 4.19 22.19 5.46
N PHE A 71 5.02 21.30 4.92
CA PHE A 71 4.60 20.21 4.05
C PHE A 71 4.99 18.87 4.67
N ALA A 72 4.09 17.90 4.57
CA ALA A 72 4.40 16.49 4.82
C ALA A 72 4.79 15.86 3.50
N GLU A 73 6.00 15.34 3.43
CA GLU A 73 6.56 14.69 2.24
C GLU A 73 6.88 13.23 2.52
N GLY A 74 6.87 12.43 1.49
CA GLY A 74 7.23 11.02 1.62
C GLY A 74 6.99 10.22 0.35
N LEU A 75 7.15 8.91 0.51
CA LEU A 75 6.90 7.95 -0.56
C LEU A 75 5.41 7.75 -0.76
N SER A 76 4.98 7.82 -2.01
CA SER A 76 3.57 7.71 -2.39
C SER A 76 3.08 6.26 -2.39
N VAL A 77 1.78 6.08 -2.67
CA VAL A 77 1.18 4.77 -2.94
C VAL A 77 1.85 4.11 -4.15
N ARG A 78 2.22 4.89 -5.18
CA ARG A 78 2.91 4.37 -6.37
C ARG A 78 4.27 3.76 -6.02
N THR A 79 5.04 4.41 -5.15
CA THR A 79 6.30 3.81 -4.65
C THR A 79 6.06 2.51 -3.90
N ALA A 80 5.01 2.43 -3.07
CA ALA A 80 4.68 1.19 -2.37
C ALA A 80 4.33 0.04 -3.34
N GLU A 81 3.67 0.36 -4.45
CA GLU A 81 3.37 -0.62 -5.52
C GLU A 81 4.65 -1.11 -6.20
N ILE A 82 5.55 -0.20 -6.58
CA ILE A 82 6.85 -0.54 -7.18
C ILE A 82 7.69 -1.38 -6.20
N VAL A 83 7.80 -0.93 -4.95
CA VAL A 83 8.55 -1.64 -3.91
C VAL A 83 7.95 -3.03 -3.69
N GLY A 84 6.64 -3.15 -3.55
CA GLY A 84 5.96 -4.43 -3.37
C GLY A 84 6.18 -5.40 -4.52
N ALA A 85 6.13 -4.90 -5.77
CA ALA A 85 6.37 -5.70 -6.97
C ALA A 85 7.83 -6.14 -7.13
N CYS A 86 8.79 -5.31 -6.71
CA CYS A 86 10.22 -5.57 -6.89
C CYS A 86 10.88 -6.29 -5.72
N TYR A 87 10.34 -6.12 -4.48
CA TYR A 87 10.95 -6.69 -3.26
C TYR A 87 11.02 -8.20 -3.31
N GLY A 88 10.02 -8.84 -3.90
CA GLY A 88 9.90 -10.29 -3.98
C GLY A 88 9.45 -10.91 -2.65
N ASN A 89 8.75 -12.03 -2.75
CA ASN A 89 8.30 -12.82 -1.59
C ASN A 89 7.56 -11.98 -0.52
N LEU A 90 6.83 -10.96 -0.95
CA LEU A 90 6.04 -10.07 -0.11
C LEU A 90 4.55 -10.24 -0.43
N ARG A 91 3.76 -10.61 0.56
CA ARG A 91 2.31 -10.63 0.49
C ARG A 91 1.76 -9.32 1.05
N VAL A 92 1.00 -8.58 0.25
CA VAL A 92 0.42 -7.29 0.65
C VAL A 92 -1.07 -7.28 0.34
N GLY A 93 -1.86 -6.74 1.26
CA GLY A 93 -3.30 -6.58 1.10
C GLY A 93 -3.84 -5.41 1.89
N ALA A 94 -5.09 -5.05 1.60
CA ALA A 94 -5.85 -4.13 2.43
C ALA A 94 -7.34 -4.47 2.32
N MET A 95 -8.09 -4.21 3.39
CA MET A 95 -9.53 -4.41 3.46
C MET A 95 -10.19 -3.28 4.24
N ILE A 96 -11.43 -2.96 3.91
CA ILE A 96 -12.27 -2.11 4.75
C ILE A 96 -12.73 -2.96 5.93
N ILE A 97 -12.48 -2.47 7.15
CA ILE A 97 -12.90 -3.14 8.39
C ILE A 97 -14.07 -2.44 9.06
N GLU A 98 -14.27 -1.15 8.76
CA GLU A 98 -15.40 -0.40 9.26
C GLU A 98 -15.78 0.71 8.28
N GLN A 99 -17.08 0.91 8.13
CA GLN A 99 -17.62 2.02 7.35
C GLN A 99 -18.86 2.55 8.03
N THR A 100 -18.82 3.84 8.38
CA THR A 100 -19.94 4.59 8.97
C THR A 100 -20.36 5.74 8.06
N GLU A 101 -21.34 6.53 8.47
CA GLU A 101 -21.69 7.75 7.76
C GLU A 101 -20.59 8.82 7.80
N ARG A 102 -19.72 8.79 8.83
CA ARG A 102 -18.73 9.83 9.12
C ARG A 102 -17.31 9.47 8.77
N TYR A 103 -16.98 8.21 8.72
CA TYR A 103 -15.62 7.74 8.40
C TYR A 103 -15.62 6.34 7.80
N VAL A 104 -14.52 6.02 7.18
CA VAL A 104 -14.16 4.67 6.71
C VAL A 104 -12.81 4.29 7.29
N THR A 105 -12.68 3.07 7.78
CA THR A 105 -11.43 2.50 8.31
C THR A 105 -11.00 1.35 7.42
N ALA A 106 -9.76 1.43 6.94
CA ALA A 106 -9.13 0.34 6.20
C ALA A 106 -7.97 -0.23 7.01
N ARG A 107 -7.83 -1.56 7.01
CA ARG A 107 -6.65 -2.27 7.52
C ARG A 107 -5.79 -2.71 6.37
N GLY A 108 -4.52 -2.27 6.38
CA GLY A 108 -3.47 -2.77 5.52
C GLY A 108 -2.69 -3.88 6.22
N MET A 109 -2.23 -4.85 5.46
CA MET A 109 -1.39 -5.96 5.92
C MET A 109 -0.24 -6.17 4.96
N ALA A 110 0.93 -6.45 5.48
CA ALA A 110 2.08 -6.90 4.70
C ALA A 110 2.77 -8.04 5.44
N HIS A 111 3.26 -9.03 4.70
CA HIS A 111 3.92 -10.21 5.23
C HIS A 111 5.14 -10.53 4.36
N ASP A 112 6.32 -10.43 4.93
CA ASP A 112 7.56 -10.90 4.34
C ASP A 112 7.65 -12.41 4.54
N LEU A 113 7.50 -13.16 3.45
CA LEU A 113 7.41 -14.62 3.46
C LEU A 113 8.76 -15.30 3.69
N GLU A 114 9.89 -14.58 3.50
CA GLU A 114 11.22 -15.14 3.78
C GLU A 114 11.60 -15.06 5.25
N SER A 115 11.34 -13.91 5.88
CA SER A 115 11.61 -13.71 7.31
C SER A 115 10.45 -14.12 8.21
N ASN A 116 9.30 -14.45 7.62
CA ASN A 116 8.04 -14.70 8.30
C ASN A 116 7.63 -13.53 9.21
N PHE A 117 7.97 -12.29 8.81
CA PHE A 117 7.62 -11.08 9.52
C PHE A 117 6.39 -10.43 8.90
N ALA A 118 5.35 -10.23 9.71
CA ALA A 118 4.12 -9.59 9.29
C ALA A 118 3.82 -8.33 10.12
N SER A 119 3.23 -7.34 9.49
CA SER A 119 2.73 -6.14 10.14
C SER A 119 1.39 -5.71 9.56
N SER A 120 0.60 -5.02 10.36
CA SER A 120 -0.66 -4.43 9.93
C SER A 120 -0.81 -3.01 10.50
N CYS A 121 -1.53 -2.17 9.77
CA CYS A 121 -1.88 -0.83 10.21
C CYS A 121 -3.31 -0.50 9.83
N GLU A 122 -3.89 0.45 10.54
CA GLU A 122 -5.22 0.98 10.24
C GLU A 122 -5.09 2.44 9.81
N VAL A 123 -5.90 2.80 8.83
CA VAL A 123 -6.04 4.16 8.32
C VAL A 123 -7.50 4.53 8.38
N ILE A 124 -7.77 5.72 8.90
CA ILE A 124 -9.12 6.26 9.02
C ILE A 124 -9.23 7.50 8.14
N GLU A 125 -10.26 7.57 7.30
CA GLU A 125 -10.56 8.71 6.46
C GLU A 125 -11.98 9.21 6.73
N SER A 126 -12.11 10.54 6.79
CA SER A 126 -13.42 11.18 6.99
C SER A 126 -14.27 11.09 5.72
N THR A 127 -15.53 10.72 5.87
CA THR A 127 -16.55 10.72 4.81
C THR A 127 -17.50 11.93 4.90
N VAL A 128 -17.12 12.92 5.73
CA VAL A 128 -17.85 14.19 5.87
C VAL A 128 -16.95 15.38 5.53
N LYS A 129 -17.56 16.43 5.03
CA LYS A 129 -16.91 17.71 4.73
C LYS A 129 -16.55 18.46 6.01
N LYS A 130 -15.83 19.58 5.88
CA LYS A 130 -15.45 20.43 7.03
C LYS A 130 -16.64 21.01 7.80
N ASP A 131 -17.78 21.20 7.13
CA ASP A 131 -19.03 21.66 7.72
C ASP A 131 -19.84 20.54 8.41
N GLY A 132 -19.34 19.30 8.40
CA GLY A 132 -19.98 18.15 8.99
C GLY A 132 -21.00 17.45 8.08
N THR A 133 -21.26 17.96 6.88
CA THR A 133 -22.18 17.30 5.94
C THR A 133 -21.52 16.10 5.27
N PRO A 134 -22.23 14.97 5.11
CA PRO A 134 -21.69 13.81 4.41
C PRO A 134 -21.36 14.12 2.94
N TYR A 135 -20.32 13.50 2.42
CA TYR A 135 -20.09 13.45 0.98
C TYR A 135 -21.16 12.57 0.30
N ASP A 136 -21.42 12.84 -0.98
CA ASP A 136 -22.26 11.98 -1.80
C ASP A 136 -21.67 10.56 -1.92
N GLU A 137 -22.49 9.60 -2.33
CA GLU A 137 -22.12 8.19 -2.41
C GLU A 137 -20.90 7.97 -3.33
N ARG A 138 -20.84 8.66 -4.47
CA ARG A 138 -19.71 8.55 -5.41
C ARG A 138 -18.40 8.98 -4.76
N MET A 139 -18.40 10.11 -4.04
CA MET A 139 -17.22 10.60 -3.34
C MET A 139 -16.83 9.67 -2.19
N ARG A 140 -17.78 9.09 -1.46
CA ARG A 140 -17.52 8.12 -0.40
C ARG A 140 -16.80 6.87 -0.93
N VAL A 141 -17.16 6.39 -2.12
CA VAL A 141 -16.44 5.30 -2.80
C VAL A 141 -14.99 5.70 -3.14
N VAL A 142 -14.78 6.94 -3.61
CA VAL A 142 -13.41 7.45 -3.88
C VAL A 142 -12.58 7.50 -2.60
N ILE A 143 -13.16 8.01 -1.50
CA ILE A 143 -12.49 8.07 -0.19
C ILE A 143 -12.15 6.66 0.29
N ALA A 144 -13.06 5.69 0.18
CA ALA A 144 -12.81 4.30 0.57
C ALA A 144 -11.65 3.67 -0.22
N LYS A 145 -11.58 3.90 -1.54
CA LYS A 145 -10.45 3.46 -2.38
C LYS A 145 -9.13 4.12 -1.97
N ALA A 146 -9.15 5.41 -1.66
CA ALA A 146 -7.97 6.14 -1.18
C ALA A 146 -7.51 5.61 0.20
N CYS A 147 -8.46 5.30 1.10
CA CYS A 147 -8.20 4.71 2.41
C CYS A 147 -7.50 3.35 2.28
N LEU A 148 -8.01 2.45 1.42
CA LEU A 148 -7.39 1.17 1.10
C LEU A 148 -5.96 1.31 0.55
N ALA A 149 -5.76 2.25 -0.37
CA ALA A 149 -4.45 2.51 -0.97
C ALA A 149 -3.43 2.99 0.07
N LYS A 150 -3.83 3.91 0.97
CA LYS A 150 -3.00 4.40 2.07
C LYS A 150 -2.67 3.29 3.07
N ALA A 151 -3.66 2.50 3.48
CA ALA A 151 -3.45 1.38 4.41
C ALA A 151 -2.46 0.36 3.83
N ARG A 152 -2.60 0.00 2.56
CA ARG A 152 -1.68 -0.90 1.86
C ARG A 152 -0.26 -0.32 1.79
N ARG A 153 -0.11 0.98 1.45
CA ARG A 153 1.18 1.68 1.42
C ARG A 153 1.87 1.62 2.78
N ASP A 154 1.15 1.98 3.83
CA ASP A 154 1.71 2.10 5.17
C ASP A 154 2.13 0.71 5.71
N ALA A 155 1.33 -0.33 5.48
CA ALA A 155 1.70 -1.70 5.81
C ALA A 155 2.96 -2.16 5.05
N THR A 156 3.07 -1.85 3.75
CA THR A 156 4.25 -2.18 2.94
C THR A 156 5.51 -1.58 3.56
N PHE A 157 5.49 -0.29 3.93
CA PHE A 157 6.65 0.39 4.49
C PHE A 157 6.92 0.08 5.97
N GLN A 158 6.04 -0.63 6.65
CA GLN A 158 6.31 -1.21 7.97
C GLN A 158 7.13 -2.51 7.86
N VAL A 159 6.96 -3.26 6.78
CA VAL A 159 7.67 -4.54 6.55
C VAL A 159 8.95 -4.35 5.73
N VAL A 160 8.91 -3.53 4.69
CA VAL A 160 10.11 -3.22 3.90
C VAL A 160 10.92 -2.12 4.59
N PRO A 161 12.18 -2.40 5.01
CA PRO A 161 13.00 -1.44 5.75
C PRO A 161 13.17 -0.12 4.98
N LYS A 162 12.92 1.00 5.65
CA LYS A 162 13.05 2.35 5.07
C LYS A 162 14.44 2.61 4.45
N ALA A 163 15.48 2.00 5.01
CA ALA A 163 16.84 2.11 4.49
C ALA A 163 16.95 1.59 3.03
N LEU A 164 16.17 0.58 2.66
CA LEU A 164 16.11 0.04 1.31
C LEU A 164 15.35 0.94 0.34
N CYS A 165 14.43 1.74 0.84
CA CYS A 165 13.62 2.68 0.04
C CYS A 165 14.34 4.00 -0.25
N LYS A 166 15.32 4.42 0.60
CA LYS A 166 16.05 5.68 0.42
C LYS A 166 16.72 5.85 -0.95
N PRO A 167 17.42 4.84 -1.51
CA PRO A 167 18.01 4.99 -2.84
C PRO A 167 16.97 5.16 -3.95
N ILE A 168 15.79 4.53 -3.81
CA ILE A 168 14.68 4.64 -4.75
C ILE A 168 14.10 6.06 -4.69
N GLU A 169 13.88 6.56 -3.47
CA GLU A 169 13.42 7.93 -3.22
C GLU A 169 14.36 8.97 -3.80
N ALA A 170 15.67 8.82 -3.56
CA ALA A 170 16.69 9.74 -4.09
C ALA A 170 16.73 9.75 -5.61
N ALA A 171 16.66 8.57 -6.24
CA ALA A 171 16.64 8.46 -7.69
C ALA A 171 15.36 9.08 -8.30
N ALA A 172 14.19 8.80 -7.72
CA ALA A 172 12.93 9.41 -8.17
C ALA A 172 12.95 10.94 -8.03
N LYS A 173 13.46 11.48 -6.90
CA LYS A 173 13.63 12.93 -6.72
C LYS A 173 14.54 13.55 -7.78
N SER A 174 15.66 12.91 -8.10
CA SER A 174 16.60 13.39 -9.11
C SER A 174 15.94 13.50 -10.49
N VAL A 175 15.17 12.49 -10.90
CA VAL A 175 14.47 12.49 -12.19
C VAL A 175 13.29 13.47 -12.19
N ALA A 176 12.48 13.50 -11.14
CA ALA A 176 11.32 14.39 -11.02
C ALA A 176 11.69 15.88 -11.00
N LEU A 177 12.83 16.23 -10.43
CA LEU A 177 13.34 17.61 -10.41
C LEU A 177 14.03 17.99 -11.73
N GLY A 178 14.46 17.01 -12.52
CA GLY A 178 15.29 17.22 -13.69
C GLY A 178 16.72 17.63 -13.32
N ASP A 179 17.53 17.85 -14.34
CA ASP A 179 18.85 18.45 -14.18
C ASP A 179 18.74 19.99 -14.10
N ALA A 180 19.86 20.66 -13.82
CA ALA A 180 19.90 22.12 -13.70
C ALA A 180 19.44 22.85 -14.98
N SER A 181 19.63 22.25 -16.17
CA SER A 181 19.19 22.79 -17.45
C SER A 181 17.67 22.73 -17.62
N THR A 182 17.04 21.62 -17.20
CA THR A 182 15.60 21.44 -17.21
C THR A 182 14.91 22.40 -16.23
N LEU A 183 15.50 22.63 -15.05
CA LEU A 183 15.00 23.60 -14.07
C LEU A 183 15.09 25.05 -14.58
N ALA A 184 16.16 25.40 -15.27
CA ALA A 184 16.31 26.73 -15.91
C ALA A 184 15.22 26.95 -16.97
N SER A 185 15.02 25.98 -17.87
CA SER A 185 13.98 26.05 -18.92
C SER A 185 12.55 26.18 -18.38
N ARG A 186 12.25 25.54 -17.24
CA ARG A 186 10.93 25.64 -16.60
C ARG A 186 10.70 26.97 -15.89
N ARG A 187 11.77 27.65 -15.45
CA ARG A 187 11.66 28.97 -14.81
C ARG A 187 11.46 30.07 -15.84
N ASP A 188 11.91 29.86 -17.06
CA ASP A 188 11.84 30.83 -18.16
C ASP A 188 10.59 30.64 -19.04
N ALA A 189 9.73 29.61 -18.77
CA ALA A 189 8.44 29.35 -19.41
C ALA A 189 7.25 29.80 -18.55
#